data_f432b0bdfe53166cca3f6da6c0d281e5
#
_entry.id   f432b0bdfe53166cca3f6da6c0d281e5
#
_cell.length_a   1.000
_cell.length_b   1.000
_cell.length_c   1.000
_cell.angle_alpha   90.00
_cell.angle_beta   90.00
_cell.angle_gamma   90.00
#
_symmetry.space_group_name_H-M   'P 1'
#
loop_
_entity.id
_entity.type
_entity.pdbx_description
1 polymer ?
#
loop_
_entity_poly.entity_id
_entity_poly.type
_entity_poly.pdbx_seq_one_letter_code
_entity_poly.pdbx_strand_id
1 'polypeptide(L)'
;MINKKILIISHQFLPFVSPRTTRWSLLIDELTKRGNEVTVLTGTAPEELKKNYEVLYFGNKKFSSNINKVRKDSQDSSNNYLKKIIYSILKTIYRFLFKTFSWPDYAMFWAFTIFKNRKRIENKFDIIISVSLPFTSHLCAYILQKRISADWYMDIGDPFSLKINSPENNKIIYSYLNKYYEQKFYQNASKIIFTHNEVAELHQNKFNIDRTKIVIGYPIALLNEKRIKNSQTFNYKDTPLKIGYFGAFTKSVREPNNYIISIANSLDDEIKHEWYINKESKKYFITSISRHITKRSSS
;
A
#
# COMPACT_ATOMS: atom_id res chain seq x y z
N MET A 1 0.67 32.93 0.87
CA MET A 1 0.01 31.63 1.17
C MET A 1 0.04 31.44 2.68
N ILE A 2 -1.07 31.02 3.30
CA ILE A 2 -1.11 30.79 4.76
C ILE A 2 -0.35 29.50 5.04
N ASN A 3 0.74 29.57 5.82
CA ASN A 3 1.50 28.40 6.26
C ASN A 3 0.61 27.52 7.14
N LYS A 4 0.39 26.29 6.73
CA LYS A 4 -0.40 25.30 7.47
C LYS A 4 0.51 24.34 8.23
N LYS A 5 0.08 23.94 9.43
CA LYS A 5 0.70 22.88 10.21
C LYS A 5 0.00 21.56 9.92
N ILE A 6 0.72 20.63 9.30
CA ILE A 6 0.16 19.39 8.76
C ILE A 6 0.75 18.19 9.49
N LEU A 7 -0.12 17.37 10.09
CA LEU A 7 0.26 16.08 10.67
C LEU A 7 -0.06 14.96 9.69
N ILE A 8 0.96 14.25 9.21
CA ILE A 8 0.78 13.08 8.34
C ILE A 8 0.95 11.81 9.16
N ILE A 9 -0.06 10.96 9.19
CA ILE A 9 -0.09 9.71 9.95
C ILE A 9 0.09 8.54 8.98
N SER A 10 1.28 7.95 8.98
CA SER A 10 1.64 6.81 8.12
C SER A 10 2.45 5.79 8.93
N HIS A 11 1.86 4.61 9.20
CA HIS A 11 2.55 3.57 9.97
C HIS A 11 3.88 3.16 9.35
N GLN A 12 3.88 2.95 8.02
CA GLN A 12 5.10 2.66 7.26
C GLN A 12 5.55 3.91 6.52
N PHE A 13 6.74 4.38 6.84
CA PHE A 13 7.37 5.53 6.20
C PHE A 13 8.87 5.26 5.99
N LEU A 14 9.59 6.22 5.38
CA LEU A 14 11.03 6.08 5.16
C LEU A 14 11.77 5.69 6.47
N PRO A 15 12.74 4.77 6.42
CA PRO A 15 13.45 4.20 5.24
C PRO A 15 12.73 3.03 4.56
N PHE A 16 11.55 2.65 4.99
CA PHE A 16 10.77 1.61 4.30
C PHE A 16 10.25 2.13 2.96
N VAL A 17 10.80 1.59 1.86
CA VAL A 17 10.43 2.01 0.49
C VAL A 17 9.25 1.20 -0.03
N SER A 18 8.20 1.90 -0.44
CA SER A 18 7.02 1.36 -1.13
C SER A 18 6.45 2.44 -2.06
N PRO A 19 5.59 2.09 -3.03
CA PRO A 19 4.94 3.09 -3.88
C PRO A 19 4.25 4.20 -3.09
N ARG A 20 3.66 3.85 -1.95
CA ARG A 20 2.98 4.78 -1.04
C ARG A 20 3.97 5.71 -0.33
N THR A 21 5.03 5.15 0.26
CA THR A 21 6.04 5.97 0.94
C THR A 21 6.75 6.89 -0.03
N THR A 22 7.03 6.44 -1.26
CA THR A 22 7.59 7.28 -2.32
C THR A 22 6.63 8.42 -2.70
N ARG A 23 5.35 8.13 -2.93
CA ARG A 23 4.35 9.15 -3.23
C ARG A 23 4.27 10.21 -2.12
N TRP A 24 4.17 9.76 -0.87
CA TRP A 24 4.04 10.70 0.25
C TRP A 24 5.33 11.45 0.57
N SER A 25 6.52 10.87 0.36
CA SER A 25 7.76 11.64 0.49
C SER A 25 7.82 12.79 -0.51
N LEU A 26 7.42 12.57 -1.78
CA LEU A 26 7.36 13.61 -2.79
C LEU A 26 6.32 14.70 -2.46
N LEU A 27 5.15 14.31 -1.96
CA LEU A 27 4.12 15.26 -1.53
C LEU A 27 4.58 16.11 -0.34
N ILE A 28 5.27 15.51 0.63
CA ILE A 28 5.83 16.21 1.79
C ILE A 28 6.87 17.22 1.35
N ASP A 29 7.77 16.83 0.45
CA ASP A 29 8.78 17.73 -0.09
C ASP A 29 8.14 18.93 -0.79
N GLU A 30 7.06 18.72 -1.52
CA GLU A 30 6.33 19.81 -2.19
C GLU A 30 5.55 20.68 -1.20
N LEU A 31 4.92 20.08 -0.18
CA LEU A 31 4.21 20.81 0.87
C LEU A 31 5.17 21.73 1.65
N THR A 32 6.35 21.23 2.01
CA THR A 32 7.38 22.01 2.70
C THR A 32 7.95 23.13 1.83
N LYS A 33 8.20 22.87 0.54
CA LYS A 33 8.62 23.92 -0.40
C LYS A 33 7.60 25.05 -0.52
N ARG A 34 6.32 24.72 -0.37
CA ARG A 34 5.22 25.72 -0.35
C ARG A 34 5.07 26.44 1.01
N GLY A 35 5.98 26.21 1.94
CA GLY A 35 6.03 26.90 3.24
C GLY A 35 5.16 26.28 4.34
N ASN A 36 4.64 25.05 4.16
CA ASN A 36 3.89 24.37 5.23
C ASN A 36 4.86 23.70 6.23
N GLU A 37 4.47 23.68 7.49
CA GLU A 37 5.15 22.92 8.55
C GLU A 37 4.59 21.48 8.53
N VAL A 38 5.42 20.50 8.18
CA VAL A 38 4.99 19.10 8.10
C VAL A 38 5.62 18.27 9.20
N THR A 39 4.79 17.52 9.92
CA THR A 39 5.20 16.52 10.91
C THR A 39 4.68 15.15 10.49
N VAL A 40 5.54 14.14 10.43
CA VAL A 40 5.18 12.75 10.08
C VAL A 40 5.15 11.91 11.34
N LEU A 41 3.98 11.36 11.66
CA LEU A 41 3.78 10.39 12.74
C LEU A 41 3.86 8.97 12.16
N THR A 42 4.86 8.20 12.59
CA THR A 42 5.15 6.89 12.00
C THR A 42 5.47 5.80 13.04
N GLY A 43 5.20 4.54 12.67
CA GLY A 43 5.64 3.35 13.39
C GLY A 43 6.98 2.80 12.90
N THR A 44 7.54 3.34 11.82
CA THR A 44 8.86 2.97 11.28
C THR A 44 9.93 3.83 11.90
N ALA A 45 11.00 3.21 12.42
CA ALA A 45 12.13 3.94 12.97
C ALA A 45 12.79 4.79 11.86
N PRO A 46 12.91 6.11 12.05
CA PRO A 46 13.55 6.97 11.06
C PRO A 46 15.05 6.73 11.00
N GLU A 47 15.64 6.94 9.82
CA GLU A 47 17.07 7.13 9.67
C GLU A 47 17.44 8.60 9.97
N GLU A 48 18.66 8.83 10.44
CA GLU A 48 19.22 10.17 10.69
C GLU A 48 19.55 10.87 9.35
N LEU A 49 18.53 11.20 8.59
CA LEU A 49 18.69 12.02 7.38
C LEU A 49 18.24 13.45 7.70
N LYS A 50 19.00 14.45 7.24
CA LYS A 50 18.53 15.84 7.25
C LYS A 50 17.26 15.94 6.41
N LYS A 51 16.13 16.21 7.05
CA LYS A 51 14.82 16.33 6.42
C LYS A 51 14.26 17.73 6.68
N ASN A 52 13.49 18.22 5.73
CA ASN A 52 12.82 19.52 5.85
C ASN A 52 11.48 19.40 6.61
N TYR A 53 11.26 18.28 7.33
CA TYR A 53 10.05 17.99 8.10
C TYR A 53 10.40 17.23 9.38
N GLU A 54 9.56 17.35 10.37
CA GLU A 54 9.69 16.64 11.65
C GLU A 54 9.17 15.18 11.53
N VAL A 55 9.80 14.24 12.27
CA VAL A 55 9.34 12.86 12.37
C VAL A 55 9.11 12.48 13.83
N LEU A 56 7.84 12.17 14.14
CA LEU A 56 7.44 11.63 15.44
C LEU A 56 7.36 10.10 15.33
N TYR A 57 8.31 9.42 15.95
CA TYR A 57 8.38 7.98 15.97
C TYR A 57 7.71 7.39 17.22
N PHE A 58 6.65 6.60 17.01
CA PHE A 58 5.99 5.84 18.07
C PHE A 58 5.94 4.35 17.69
N GLY A 59 7.10 3.72 17.58
CA GLY A 59 7.24 2.30 17.26
C GLY A 59 7.91 1.52 18.38
N ASN A 60 7.80 0.20 18.31
CA ASN A 60 8.53 -0.70 19.21
C ASN A 60 9.80 -1.19 18.51
N LYS A 61 10.96 -0.59 18.87
CA LYS A 61 12.28 -0.94 18.30
C LYS A 61 12.59 -2.44 18.43
N LYS A 62 12.21 -3.09 19.54
CA LYS A 62 12.46 -4.53 19.77
C LYS A 62 11.65 -5.40 18.81
N PHE A 63 10.41 -5.04 18.53
CA PHE A 63 9.55 -5.81 17.61
C PHE A 63 10.05 -5.72 16.16
N SER A 64 10.46 -4.53 15.73
CA SER A 64 11.04 -4.29 14.40
C SER A 64 12.35 -5.06 14.19
N SER A 65 13.25 -5.07 15.18
CA SER A 65 14.53 -5.79 15.09
C SER A 65 14.34 -7.31 15.06
N ASN A 66 13.38 -7.85 15.81
CA ASN A 66 13.08 -9.28 15.84
C ASN A 66 12.49 -9.77 14.51
N ILE A 67 11.60 -9.00 13.87
CA ILE A 67 11.08 -9.34 12.55
C ILE A 67 12.20 -9.37 11.51
N ASN A 68 13.12 -8.41 11.54
CA ASN A 68 14.25 -8.35 10.62
C ASN A 68 15.25 -9.51 10.85
N LYS A 69 15.48 -9.92 12.10
CA LYS A 69 16.27 -11.13 12.43
C LYS A 69 15.60 -12.38 11.88
N VAL A 70 14.33 -12.62 12.18
CA VAL A 70 13.58 -13.77 11.68
C VAL A 70 13.56 -13.83 10.14
N ARG A 71 13.51 -12.68 9.48
CA ARG A 71 13.60 -12.59 8.01
C ARG A 71 14.98 -12.96 7.48
N LYS A 72 16.07 -12.54 8.13
CA LYS A 72 17.46 -12.91 7.76
C LYS A 72 17.71 -14.40 8.01
N ASP A 73 17.37 -14.91 9.18
CA ASP A 73 17.56 -16.32 9.56
C ASP A 73 16.78 -17.29 8.64
N SER A 74 15.64 -16.85 8.09
CA SER A 74 14.86 -17.64 7.14
C SER A 74 15.45 -17.68 5.72
N GLN A 75 16.36 -16.77 5.38
CA GLN A 75 17.09 -16.77 4.11
C GLN A 75 18.36 -17.63 4.16
N ASP A 76 18.99 -17.74 5.32
CA ASP A 76 20.26 -18.45 5.50
C ASP A 76 20.11 -19.96 5.80
N SER A 77 18.90 -20.43 6.20
CA SER A 77 18.67 -21.85 6.50
C SER A 77 18.43 -22.70 5.24
N SER A 78 19.44 -22.84 4.40
CA SER A 78 19.28 -23.45 3.06
C SER A 78 19.18 -24.99 3.02
N ASN A 79 19.45 -25.73 4.10
CA ASN A 79 19.72 -27.18 3.98
C ASN A 79 18.79 -28.17 4.68
N ASN A 80 17.66 -27.74 5.31
CA ASN A 80 16.78 -28.69 5.97
C ASN A 80 15.32 -28.58 5.50
N TYR A 81 14.91 -29.47 4.60
CA TYR A 81 13.56 -29.52 4.01
C TYR A 81 12.45 -29.61 5.09
N LEU A 82 12.65 -30.42 6.12
CA LEU A 82 11.71 -30.54 7.24
C LEU A 82 11.55 -29.24 8.02
N LYS A 83 12.64 -28.52 8.29
CA LYS A 83 12.56 -27.19 8.94
C LYS A 83 11.78 -26.17 8.10
N LYS A 84 11.91 -26.22 6.77
CA LYS A 84 11.13 -25.35 5.87
C LYS A 84 9.63 -25.65 5.92
N ILE A 85 9.24 -26.93 5.99
CA ILE A 85 7.84 -27.34 6.10
C ILE A 85 7.26 -26.87 7.44
N ILE A 86 7.93 -27.16 8.55
CA ILE A 86 7.50 -26.76 9.91
C ILE A 86 7.38 -25.23 9.97
N TYR A 87 8.37 -24.50 9.48
CA TYR A 87 8.33 -23.04 9.42
C TYR A 87 7.16 -22.52 8.58
N SER A 88 6.87 -23.14 7.43
CA SER A 88 5.73 -22.78 6.58
C SER A 88 4.39 -23.00 7.29
N ILE A 89 4.24 -24.11 8.01
CA ILE A 89 3.05 -24.43 8.81
C ILE A 89 2.89 -23.43 9.95
N LEU A 90 3.93 -23.19 10.74
CA LEU A 90 3.92 -22.22 11.84
C LEU A 90 3.62 -20.82 11.35
N LYS A 91 4.20 -20.40 10.23
CA LYS A 91 3.90 -19.12 9.58
C LYS A 91 2.44 -19.00 9.14
N THR A 92 1.87 -20.09 8.63
CA THR A 92 0.46 -20.13 8.21
C THR A 92 -0.48 -20.05 9.42
N ILE A 93 -0.21 -20.81 10.48
CA ILE A 93 -0.96 -20.77 11.74
C ILE A 93 -0.84 -19.38 12.38
N TYR A 94 0.36 -18.83 12.48
CA TYR A 94 0.59 -17.48 13.00
C TYR A 94 -0.19 -16.43 12.20
N ARG A 95 -0.13 -16.48 10.87
CA ARG A 95 -0.89 -15.54 10.01
C ARG A 95 -2.39 -15.68 10.19
N PHE A 96 -2.89 -16.90 10.33
CA PHE A 96 -4.30 -17.15 10.56
C PHE A 96 -4.74 -16.61 11.93
N LEU A 97 -4.04 -16.95 13.00
CA LEU A 97 -4.32 -16.46 14.35
C LEU A 97 -4.19 -14.95 14.43
N PHE A 98 -3.10 -14.40 13.87
CA PHE A 98 -2.89 -12.95 13.87
C PHE A 98 -4.00 -12.21 13.14
N LYS A 99 -4.39 -12.64 11.92
CA LYS A 99 -5.52 -12.05 11.21
C LYS A 99 -6.86 -12.20 11.95
N THR A 100 -7.02 -13.25 12.73
CA THR A 100 -8.23 -13.50 13.51
C THR A 100 -8.33 -12.58 14.72
N PHE A 101 -7.21 -12.23 15.35
CA PHE A 101 -7.21 -11.41 16.56
C PHE A 101 -6.80 -9.94 16.34
N SER A 102 -6.27 -9.59 15.17
CA SER A 102 -5.85 -8.22 14.87
C SER A 102 -6.94 -7.44 14.15
N TRP A 103 -7.45 -6.41 14.79
CA TRP A 103 -8.37 -5.46 14.17
C TRP A 103 -7.85 -4.01 14.35
N PRO A 104 -7.89 -3.17 13.33
CA PRO A 104 -8.39 -3.41 11.97
C PRO A 104 -7.41 -4.19 11.08
N ASP A 105 -6.12 -4.22 11.41
CA ASP A 105 -5.06 -4.89 10.65
C ASP A 105 -3.83 -5.18 11.53
N TYR A 106 -2.72 -5.57 10.90
CA TYR A 106 -1.47 -5.94 11.58
C TYR A 106 -0.85 -4.81 12.44
N ALA A 107 -1.22 -3.57 12.24
CA ALA A 107 -0.67 -2.43 12.96
C ALA A 107 -1.48 -2.03 14.21
N MET A 108 -2.44 -2.85 14.64
CA MET A 108 -3.31 -2.60 15.81
C MET A 108 -2.54 -2.12 17.04
N PHE A 109 -1.42 -2.74 17.38
CA PHE A 109 -0.60 -2.34 18.53
C PHE A 109 -0.02 -0.96 18.43
N TRP A 110 0.19 -0.47 17.20
CA TRP A 110 0.61 0.90 16.98
C TRP A 110 -0.48 1.90 17.34
N ALA A 111 -1.74 1.63 16.99
CA ALA A 111 -2.86 2.47 17.42
C ALA A 111 -2.95 2.55 18.96
N PHE A 112 -2.71 1.44 19.65
CA PHE A 112 -2.66 1.44 21.11
C PHE A 112 -1.50 2.29 21.66
N THR A 113 -0.34 2.24 21.01
CA THR A 113 0.81 3.08 21.37
C THR A 113 0.48 4.57 21.17
N ILE A 114 -0.17 4.92 20.05
CA ILE A 114 -0.63 6.29 19.79
C ILE A 114 -1.66 6.73 20.82
N PHE A 115 -2.63 5.88 21.14
CA PHE A 115 -3.64 6.19 22.15
C PHE A 115 -3.00 6.50 23.52
N LYS A 116 -2.05 5.68 23.97
CA LYS A 116 -1.33 5.93 25.23
C LYS A 116 -0.54 7.23 25.21
N ASN A 117 0.09 7.55 24.10
CA ASN A 117 0.98 8.69 23.98
C ASN A 117 0.31 9.94 23.36
N ARG A 118 -1.01 9.92 23.12
CA ARG A 118 -1.72 11.00 22.42
C ARG A 118 -1.55 12.39 23.06
N LYS A 119 -1.32 12.45 24.38
CA LYS A 119 -1.07 13.71 25.09
C LYS A 119 0.28 14.34 24.78
N ARG A 120 1.25 13.55 24.26
CA ARG A 120 2.59 14.01 23.87
C ARG A 120 2.62 14.61 22.47
N ILE A 121 1.57 14.38 21.67
CA ILE A 121 1.42 14.97 20.34
C ILE A 121 0.81 16.35 20.55
N GLU A 122 1.46 17.37 20.00
CA GLU A 122 1.02 18.76 20.13
C GLU A 122 -0.40 18.98 19.56
N ASN A 123 -1.09 19.97 20.06
CA ASN A 123 -2.51 20.24 19.72
C ASN A 123 -2.66 21.39 18.71
N LYS A 124 -1.67 21.61 17.86
CA LYS A 124 -1.57 22.80 16.99
C LYS A 124 -1.51 22.50 15.49
N PHE A 125 -2.12 21.42 15.05
CA PHE A 125 -2.20 21.11 13.63
C PHE A 125 -3.48 21.66 13.02
N ASP A 126 -3.38 22.22 11.81
CA ASP A 126 -4.53 22.66 11.01
C ASP A 126 -5.15 21.50 10.25
N ILE A 127 -4.30 20.55 9.81
CA ILE A 127 -4.71 19.42 8.97
C ILE A 127 -4.07 18.14 9.51
N ILE A 128 -4.88 17.07 9.59
CA ILE A 128 -4.41 15.71 9.81
C ILE A 128 -4.63 14.93 8.53
N ILE A 129 -3.58 14.29 8.00
CA ILE A 129 -3.68 13.41 6.84
C ILE A 129 -3.35 11.99 7.27
N SER A 130 -4.28 11.06 7.13
CA SER A 130 -4.03 9.65 7.43
C SER A 130 -3.88 8.85 6.14
N VAL A 131 -2.83 8.01 6.08
CA VAL A 131 -2.43 7.29 4.87
C VAL A 131 -2.62 5.78 5.06
N SER A 132 -3.51 5.18 4.29
CA SER A 132 -3.65 3.71 4.23
C SER A 132 -2.73 3.10 3.16
N LEU A 133 -2.37 1.81 3.16
CA LEU A 133 -2.51 0.84 4.23
C LEU A 133 -1.33 0.94 5.20
N PRO A 134 -1.46 0.63 6.44
CA PRO A 134 -2.55 -0.05 7.11
C PRO A 134 -3.72 0.89 7.43
N PHE A 135 -4.94 0.33 7.51
CA PHE A 135 -6.15 1.07 7.88
C PHE A 135 -6.08 1.63 9.30
N THR A 136 -5.25 1.03 10.14
CA THR A 136 -4.90 1.52 11.48
C THR A 136 -4.44 2.98 11.46
N SER A 137 -3.85 3.50 10.38
CA SER A 137 -3.50 4.92 10.27
C SER A 137 -4.73 5.83 10.38
N HIS A 138 -5.87 5.41 9.81
CA HIS A 138 -7.13 6.14 9.93
C HIS A 138 -7.71 6.04 11.35
N LEU A 139 -7.57 4.89 12.00
CA LEU A 139 -7.95 4.74 13.42
C LEU A 139 -7.13 5.68 14.31
N CYS A 140 -5.83 5.81 14.06
CA CYS A 140 -4.96 6.75 14.77
C CYS A 140 -5.42 8.21 14.56
N ALA A 141 -5.74 8.59 13.32
CA ALA A 141 -6.25 9.92 13.02
C ALA A 141 -7.58 10.20 13.73
N TYR A 142 -8.51 9.23 13.70
CA TYR A 142 -9.78 9.33 14.42
C TYR A 142 -9.61 9.50 15.94
N ILE A 143 -8.63 8.81 16.54
CA ILE A 143 -8.31 8.96 17.96
C ILE A 143 -7.76 10.36 18.24
N LEU A 144 -6.89 10.89 17.38
CA LEU A 144 -6.25 12.18 17.57
C LEU A 144 -7.19 13.35 17.26
N GLN A 145 -8.07 13.23 16.26
CA GLN A 145 -9.04 14.25 15.88
C GLN A 145 -9.98 14.61 17.03
N LYS A 146 -10.31 13.67 17.92
CA LYS A 146 -11.11 13.96 19.12
C LYS A 146 -10.45 14.97 20.09
N ARG A 147 -9.15 15.18 19.95
CA ARG A 147 -8.36 16.08 20.80
C ARG A 147 -7.82 17.27 20.02
N ILE A 148 -7.45 17.07 18.75
CA ILE A 148 -6.86 18.08 17.88
C ILE A 148 -7.97 18.62 16.99
N SER A 149 -8.29 19.90 17.11
CA SER A 149 -9.29 20.57 16.26
C SER A 149 -8.67 20.86 14.87
N ALA A 150 -8.53 19.84 14.05
CA ALA A 150 -7.94 19.90 12.72
C ALA A 150 -8.84 19.25 11.67
N ASP A 151 -8.76 19.75 10.45
CA ASP A 151 -9.40 19.10 9.31
C ASP A 151 -8.75 17.73 9.05
N TRP A 152 -9.56 16.67 8.98
CA TRP A 152 -9.05 15.33 8.72
C TRP A 152 -9.23 14.93 7.27
N TYR A 153 -8.12 14.62 6.60
CA TYR A 153 -8.07 14.09 5.24
C TYR A 153 -7.64 12.63 5.26
N MET A 154 -8.43 11.76 4.61
CA MET A 154 -8.14 10.34 4.50
C MET A 154 -7.56 10.03 3.10
N ASP A 155 -6.37 9.44 3.02
CA ASP A 155 -5.79 8.95 1.76
C ASP A 155 -6.03 7.44 1.63
N ILE A 156 -6.89 7.06 0.70
CA ILE A 156 -7.33 5.68 0.45
C ILE A 156 -6.61 5.16 -0.79
N GLY A 157 -5.51 4.44 -0.59
CA GLY A 157 -4.77 3.80 -1.68
C GLY A 157 -5.42 2.52 -2.17
N ASP A 158 -5.95 1.71 -1.23
CA ASP A 158 -6.61 0.43 -1.50
C ASP A 158 -7.90 0.34 -0.69
N PRO A 159 -8.97 -0.33 -1.21
CA PRO A 159 -10.17 -0.62 -0.44
C PRO A 159 -9.85 -1.39 0.85
N PHE A 160 -10.58 -1.13 1.93
CA PHE A 160 -10.44 -1.87 3.18
C PHE A 160 -11.54 -2.92 3.35
N SER A 161 -12.76 -2.52 3.69
CA SER A 161 -13.85 -3.48 3.90
C SER A 161 -14.39 -4.08 2.60
N LEU A 162 -14.26 -3.35 1.49
CA LEU A 162 -14.68 -3.80 0.16
C LEU A 162 -13.68 -4.74 -0.52
N LYS A 163 -12.50 -4.91 0.02
CA LYS A 163 -11.47 -5.81 -0.51
C LYS A 163 -11.92 -7.27 -0.33
N ILE A 164 -12.30 -7.93 -1.42
CA ILE A 164 -12.79 -9.32 -1.42
C ILE A 164 -11.62 -10.29 -1.32
N ASN A 165 -10.66 -10.13 -2.22
CA ASN A 165 -9.48 -10.98 -2.28
C ASN A 165 -8.40 -10.45 -1.33
N SER A 166 -7.83 -11.30 -0.49
CA SER A 166 -6.75 -10.91 0.42
C SER A 166 -7.11 -9.84 1.46
N PRO A 167 -8.17 -10.01 2.26
CA PRO A 167 -8.57 -9.04 3.28
C PRO A 167 -7.48 -8.84 4.34
N GLU A 168 -7.46 -7.67 4.98
CA GLU A 168 -6.45 -7.30 5.97
C GLU A 168 -6.62 -8.06 7.29
N ASN A 169 -7.86 -8.44 7.63
CA ASN A 169 -8.22 -9.20 8.83
C ASN A 169 -9.17 -10.36 8.50
N ASN A 170 -9.64 -11.06 9.54
CA ASN A 170 -10.63 -12.12 9.37
C ASN A 170 -12.01 -11.52 9.00
N LYS A 171 -12.35 -11.58 7.72
CA LYS A 171 -13.57 -10.98 7.19
C LYS A 171 -14.85 -11.61 7.74
N ILE A 172 -14.82 -12.89 8.12
CA ILE A 172 -15.99 -13.56 8.73
C ILE A 172 -16.33 -12.91 10.06
N ILE A 173 -15.32 -12.65 10.89
CA ILE A 173 -15.49 -12.05 12.22
C ILE A 173 -15.73 -10.54 12.13
N TYR A 174 -14.96 -9.84 11.29
CA TYR A 174 -14.88 -8.38 11.31
C TYR A 174 -15.63 -7.65 10.19
N SER A 175 -16.36 -8.37 9.32
CA SER A 175 -17.04 -7.77 8.18
C SER A 175 -17.94 -6.58 8.57
N TYR A 176 -18.76 -6.76 9.61
CA TYR A 176 -19.64 -5.70 10.12
C TYR A 176 -18.84 -4.55 10.73
N LEU A 177 -17.86 -4.88 11.57
CA LEU A 177 -17.02 -3.90 12.25
C LEU A 177 -16.18 -3.08 11.25
N ASN A 178 -15.64 -3.73 10.23
CA ASN A 178 -14.89 -3.07 9.15
C ASN A 178 -15.75 -2.02 8.44
N LYS A 179 -16.97 -2.40 8.01
CA LYS A 179 -17.90 -1.49 7.33
C LYS A 179 -18.33 -0.35 8.23
N TYR A 180 -18.68 -0.65 9.48
CA TYR A 180 -19.13 0.33 10.45
C TYR A 180 -18.08 1.42 10.68
N TYR A 181 -16.82 1.02 10.95
CA TYR A 181 -15.76 1.99 11.22
C TYR A 181 -15.31 2.73 9.97
N GLU A 182 -15.28 2.06 8.82
CA GLU A 182 -14.96 2.71 7.55
C GLU A 182 -15.99 3.81 7.23
N GLN A 183 -17.27 3.51 7.34
CA GLN A 183 -18.37 4.50 7.19
C GLN A 183 -18.25 5.64 8.20
N LYS A 184 -18.01 5.30 9.46
CA LYS A 184 -17.84 6.29 10.54
C LYS A 184 -16.66 7.23 10.26
N PHE A 185 -15.56 6.71 9.72
CA PHE A 185 -14.40 7.52 9.38
C PHE A 185 -14.70 8.45 8.20
N TYR A 186 -15.39 7.98 7.16
CA TYR A 186 -15.83 8.81 6.05
C TYR A 186 -16.77 9.95 6.50
N GLN A 187 -17.65 9.69 7.45
CA GLN A 187 -18.52 10.73 8.01
C GLN A 187 -17.73 11.82 8.73
N ASN A 188 -16.67 11.44 9.47
CA ASN A 188 -15.86 12.37 10.26
C ASN A 188 -14.73 13.07 9.47
N ALA A 189 -14.31 12.51 8.35
CA ALA A 189 -13.30 13.12 7.51
C ALA A 189 -13.85 14.35 6.78
N SER A 190 -13.04 15.42 6.69
CA SER A 190 -13.34 16.62 5.89
C SER A 190 -13.15 16.34 4.40
N LYS A 191 -12.12 15.55 4.02
CA LYS A 191 -11.85 15.13 2.65
C LYS A 191 -11.40 13.67 2.62
N ILE A 192 -11.72 12.99 1.50
CA ILE A 192 -11.34 11.60 1.24
C ILE A 192 -10.67 11.55 -0.12
N ILE A 193 -9.41 11.16 -0.13
CA ILE A 193 -8.56 11.14 -1.31
C ILE A 193 -8.51 9.71 -1.84
N PHE A 194 -8.99 9.48 -3.04
CA PHE A 194 -8.87 8.21 -3.76
C PHE A 194 -7.87 8.34 -4.90
N THR A 195 -7.22 7.23 -5.26
CA THR A 195 -6.23 7.20 -6.36
C THR A 195 -6.85 7.04 -7.74
N HIS A 196 -8.12 6.59 -7.83
CA HIS A 196 -8.86 6.32 -9.06
C HIS A 196 -10.34 6.66 -8.92
N ASN A 197 -10.95 7.12 -10.00
CA ASN A 197 -12.38 7.45 -10.03
C ASN A 197 -13.27 6.24 -9.73
N GLU A 198 -12.98 5.09 -10.31
CA GLU A 198 -13.77 3.87 -10.14
C GLU A 198 -13.81 3.39 -8.69
N VAL A 199 -12.68 3.53 -7.99
CA VAL A 199 -12.60 3.22 -6.55
C VAL A 199 -13.41 4.23 -5.74
N ALA A 200 -13.35 5.51 -6.10
CA ALA A 200 -14.12 6.56 -5.44
C ALA A 200 -15.63 6.34 -5.61
N GLU A 201 -16.09 6.05 -6.81
CA GLU A 201 -17.50 5.76 -7.12
C GLU A 201 -18.01 4.52 -6.38
N LEU A 202 -17.21 3.44 -6.36
CA LEU A 202 -17.54 2.23 -5.60
C LEU A 202 -17.77 2.53 -4.12
N HIS A 203 -16.89 3.33 -3.50
CA HIS A 203 -17.00 3.71 -2.09
C HIS A 203 -18.14 4.70 -1.87
N GLN A 204 -18.31 5.69 -2.76
CA GLN A 204 -19.40 6.65 -2.71
C GLN A 204 -20.75 5.94 -2.68
N ASN A 205 -20.98 5.03 -3.62
CA ASN A 205 -22.23 4.28 -3.73
C ASN A 205 -22.46 3.35 -2.52
N LYS A 206 -21.39 2.73 -2.01
CA LYS A 206 -21.51 1.75 -0.92
C LYS A 206 -21.71 2.39 0.45
N PHE A 207 -21.09 3.54 0.70
CA PHE A 207 -21.09 4.23 2.00
C PHE A 207 -21.84 5.55 1.99
N ASN A 208 -22.51 5.90 0.88
CA ASN A 208 -23.22 7.16 0.70
C ASN A 208 -22.36 8.39 1.09
N ILE A 209 -21.15 8.45 0.52
CA ILE A 209 -20.21 9.53 0.80
C ILE A 209 -20.65 10.79 0.05
N ASP A 210 -20.67 11.92 0.74
CA ASP A 210 -20.89 13.22 0.10
C ASP A 210 -19.79 13.49 -0.96
N ARG A 211 -20.21 13.70 -2.20
CA ARG A 211 -19.32 13.95 -3.34
C ARG A 211 -18.39 15.14 -3.12
N THR A 212 -18.82 16.14 -2.36
CA THR A 212 -17.98 17.30 -2.04
C THR A 212 -16.77 16.97 -1.19
N LYS A 213 -16.77 15.83 -0.49
CA LYS A 213 -15.65 15.35 0.28
C LYS A 213 -14.63 14.56 -0.56
N ILE A 214 -15.02 14.08 -1.74
CA ILE A 214 -14.19 13.21 -2.58
C ILE A 214 -13.17 14.03 -3.36
N VAL A 215 -11.92 13.60 -3.32
CA VAL A 215 -10.80 14.15 -4.08
C VAL A 215 -10.08 13.03 -4.80
N ILE A 216 -9.74 13.22 -6.06
CA ILE A 216 -8.92 12.26 -6.80
C ILE A 216 -7.46 12.72 -6.78
N GLY A 217 -6.63 11.92 -6.11
CA GLY A 217 -5.18 12.16 -6.00
C GLY A 217 -4.42 11.11 -6.77
N TYR A 218 -4.20 11.33 -8.06
CA TYR A 218 -3.50 10.39 -8.92
C TYR A 218 -2.10 10.03 -8.41
N PRO A 219 -1.58 8.84 -8.77
CA PRO A 219 -0.19 8.49 -8.53
C PRO A 219 0.74 9.54 -9.15
N ILE A 220 1.79 9.92 -8.43
CA ILE A 220 2.79 10.88 -8.89
C ILE A 220 4.13 10.19 -9.11
N ALA A 221 4.87 10.66 -10.11
CA ALA A 221 6.22 10.24 -10.39
C ALA A 221 7.11 11.47 -10.64
N LEU A 222 8.38 11.35 -10.30
CA LEU A 222 9.38 12.34 -10.72
C LEU A 222 9.67 12.12 -12.20
N LEU A 223 9.28 13.08 -13.02
CA LEU A 223 9.65 13.10 -14.43
C LEU A 223 11.07 13.66 -14.54
N ASN A 224 11.97 12.88 -15.11
CA ASN A 224 13.28 13.39 -15.50
C ASN A 224 13.16 14.00 -16.92
N GLU A 225 13.11 15.32 -16.99
CA GLU A 225 12.95 16.05 -18.27
C GLU A 225 13.99 15.68 -19.33
N LYS A 226 15.21 15.29 -18.92
CA LYS A 226 16.24 14.81 -19.84
C LYS A 226 15.85 13.51 -20.56
N ARG A 227 15.04 12.65 -19.93
CA ARG A 227 14.53 11.42 -20.57
C ARG A 227 13.38 11.68 -21.55
N ILE A 228 12.58 12.72 -21.29
CA ILE A 228 11.46 13.07 -22.18
C ILE A 228 11.98 13.67 -23.50
N LYS A 229 13.06 14.48 -23.44
CA LYS A 229 13.66 15.09 -24.66
C LYS A 229 14.32 14.07 -25.60
N ASN A 230 14.63 12.87 -25.11
CA ASN A 230 15.21 11.79 -25.92
C ASN A 230 14.18 10.74 -26.37
N SER A 231 12.89 11.03 -26.32
CA SER A 231 11.88 10.19 -26.96
C SER A 231 12.06 10.30 -28.48
N GLN A 232 12.88 9.42 -29.04
CA GLN A 232 12.95 9.21 -30.46
C GLN A 232 11.56 8.81 -30.96
N THR A 233 11.10 9.44 -32.01
CA THR A 233 9.94 8.97 -32.77
C THR A 233 10.23 7.55 -33.22
N PHE A 234 9.58 6.56 -32.57
CA PHE A 234 9.72 5.17 -32.97
C PHE A 234 9.15 4.98 -34.37
N ASN A 235 10.00 4.58 -35.30
CA ASN A 235 9.57 4.18 -36.62
C ASN A 235 9.12 2.71 -36.53
N TYR A 236 7.81 2.47 -36.45
CA TYR A 236 7.22 1.14 -36.23
C TYR A 236 7.42 0.15 -37.39
N LYS A 237 8.02 0.59 -38.50
CA LYS A 237 8.14 -0.22 -39.71
C LYS A 237 9.31 -1.23 -39.69
N ASP A 238 10.32 -1.00 -38.84
CA ASP A 238 11.58 -1.75 -38.94
C ASP A 238 11.94 -2.59 -37.68
N THR A 239 11.14 -2.54 -36.61
CA THR A 239 11.40 -3.30 -35.39
C THR A 239 10.12 -3.89 -34.82
N PRO A 240 10.13 -5.16 -34.37
CA PRO A 240 8.95 -5.78 -33.73
C PRO A 240 8.51 -4.98 -32.50
N LEU A 241 7.21 -4.80 -32.35
CA LEU A 241 6.64 -4.12 -31.18
C LEU A 241 7.00 -4.90 -29.90
N LYS A 242 7.64 -4.23 -28.94
CA LYS A 242 7.95 -4.81 -27.64
C LYS A 242 6.93 -4.39 -26.60
N ILE A 243 6.23 -5.37 -26.03
CA ILE A 243 5.30 -5.15 -24.92
C ILE A 243 5.95 -5.65 -23.64
N GLY A 244 6.26 -4.75 -22.71
CA GLY A 244 6.87 -5.06 -21.43
C GLY A 244 5.84 -5.11 -20.29
N TYR A 245 5.81 -6.19 -19.50
CA TYR A 245 5.08 -6.27 -18.26
C TYR A 245 6.04 -6.12 -17.07
N PHE A 246 5.76 -5.15 -16.21
CA PHE A 246 6.53 -4.90 -14.98
C PHE A 246 5.61 -5.12 -13.78
N GLY A 247 5.85 -6.17 -13.00
CA GLY A 247 4.99 -6.40 -11.84
C GLY A 247 5.15 -7.76 -11.17
N ALA A 248 4.21 -8.09 -10.29
CA ALA A 248 4.15 -9.35 -9.60
C ALA A 248 2.83 -10.05 -9.90
N PHE A 249 2.86 -11.35 -10.12
CA PHE A 249 1.67 -12.18 -10.14
C PHE A 249 1.37 -12.72 -8.75
N THR A 250 0.12 -12.71 -8.38
CA THR A 250 -0.36 -13.18 -7.08
C THR A 250 -1.66 -13.93 -7.27
N LYS A 251 -1.72 -15.14 -6.76
CA LYS A 251 -2.91 -16.00 -6.82
C LYS A 251 -4.14 -15.26 -6.30
N SER A 252 -5.24 -15.36 -7.02
CA SER A 252 -6.55 -14.75 -6.73
C SER A 252 -6.58 -13.21 -6.70
N VAL A 253 -5.46 -12.54 -7.02
CA VAL A 253 -5.40 -11.07 -7.07
C VAL A 253 -4.96 -10.58 -8.43
N ARG A 254 -3.85 -11.12 -8.96
CA ARG A 254 -3.30 -10.84 -10.29
C ARG A 254 -2.92 -12.15 -10.95
N GLU A 255 -3.89 -12.76 -11.60
CA GLU A 255 -3.69 -14.03 -12.29
C GLU A 255 -3.06 -13.80 -13.66
N PRO A 256 -2.02 -14.55 -14.03
CA PRO A 256 -1.42 -14.43 -15.36
C PRO A 256 -2.28 -15.03 -16.47
N ASN A 257 -3.25 -15.88 -16.14
CA ASN A 257 -4.00 -16.70 -17.10
C ASN A 257 -4.66 -15.88 -18.21
N ASN A 258 -5.42 -14.85 -17.85
CA ASN A 258 -6.10 -14.00 -18.83
C ASN A 258 -5.11 -13.28 -19.76
N TYR A 259 -3.97 -12.87 -19.20
CA TYR A 259 -2.89 -12.24 -19.95
C TYR A 259 -2.25 -13.21 -20.95
N ILE A 260 -1.97 -14.43 -20.50
CA ILE A 260 -1.38 -15.49 -21.34
C ILE A 260 -2.34 -15.89 -22.47
N ILE A 261 -3.64 -16.00 -22.17
CA ILE A 261 -4.66 -16.32 -23.17
C ILE A 261 -4.75 -15.20 -24.22
N SER A 262 -4.78 -13.94 -23.80
CA SER A 262 -4.83 -12.79 -24.70
C SER A 262 -3.59 -12.75 -25.62
N ILE A 263 -2.41 -12.97 -25.06
CA ILE A 263 -1.15 -13.02 -25.82
C ILE A 263 -1.18 -14.21 -26.80
N ALA A 264 -1.58 -15.39 -26.34
CA ALA A 264 -1.63 -16.58 -27.18
C ALA A 264 -2.64 -16.47 -28.34
N ASN A 265 -3.68 -15.64 -28.18
CA ASN A 265 -4.66 -15.35 -29.23
C ASN A 265 -4.23 -14.24 -30.19
N SER A 266 -3.28 -13.40 -29.77
CA SER A 266 -2.74 -12.27 -30.56
C SER A 266 -1.29 -12.50 -31.02
N LEU A 267 -0.87 -13.78 -31.12
CA LEU A 267 0.48 -14.13 -31.60
C LEU A 267 0.63 -13.67 -33.06
N ASP A 268 1.13 -12.48 -33.20
CA ASP A 268 1.69 -11.92 -34.39
C ASP A 268 3.21 -11.98 -34.21
N ASP A 269 3.95 -12.51 -35.18
CA ASP A 269 5.41 -12.63 -35.13
C ASP A 269 6.11 -11.28 -35.01
N GLU A 270 5.35 -10.18 -35.26
CA GLU A 270 5.83 -8.80 -35.10
C GLU A 270 5.77 -8.28 -33.64
N ILE A 271 5.19 -9.05 -32.69
CA ILE A 271 5.05 -8.60 -31.31
C ILE A 271 5.93 -9.43 -30.36
N LYS A 272 6.87 -8.77 -29.69
CA LYS A 272 7.73 -9.38 -28.68
C LYS A 272 7.27 -9.02 -27.27
N HIS A 273 6.95 -10.05 -26.45
CA HIS A 273 6.54 -9.87 -25.06
C HIS A 273 7.72 -10.07 -24.11
N GLU A 274 7.96 -9.07 -23.25
CA GLU A 274 9.04 -9.10 -22.24
C GLU A 274 8.42 -9.03 -20.81
N TRP A 275 8.88 -9.92 -19.91
CA TRP A 275 8.29 -10.07 -18.57
C TRP A 275 9.32 -9.78 -17.50
N TYR A 276 9.12 -8.67 -16.79
CA TYR A 276 9.96 -8.22 -15.69
C TYR A 276 9.23 -8.49 -14.37
N ILE A 277 9.35 -9.71 -13.87
CA ILE A 277 8.64 -10.21 -12.69
C ILE A 277 9.63 -10.68 -11.62
N ASN A 278 9.22 -10.59 -10.34
CA ASN A 278 10.03 -11.05 -9.23
C ASN A 278 10.18 -12.58 -9.20
N LYS A 279 11.18 -13.08 -8.45
CA LYS A 279 11.51 -14.52 -8.37
C LYS A 279 10.32 -15.40 -7.92
N GLU A 280 9.49 -14.91 -6.99
CA GLU A 280 8.32 -15.64 -6.48
C GLU A 280 7.21 -15.74 -7.55
N SER A 281 6.95 -14.64 -8.24
CA SER A 281 6.00 -14.60 -9.36
C SER A 281 6.44 -15.44 -10.55
N LYS A 282 7.75 -15.56 -10.81
CA LYS A 282 8.32 -16.34 -11.91
C LYS A 282 7.88 -17.80 -11.83
N LYS A 283 7.97 -18.42 -10.66
CA LYS A 283 7.54 -19.82 -10.47
C LYS A 283 6.05 -19.99 -10.75
N TYR A 284 5.22 -19.10 -10.24
CA TYR A 284 3.78 -19.13 -10.45
C TYR A 284 3.42 -18.89 -11.93
N PHE A 285 4.06 -17.95 -12.59
CA PHE A 285 3.89 -17.64 -14.00
C PHE A 285 4.24 -18.84 -14.89
N ILE A 286 5.39 -19.48 -14.71
CA ILE A 286 5.82 -20.66 -15.47
C ILE A 286 4.82 -21.80 -15.30
N THR A 287 4.35 -22.07 -14.07
CA THR A 287 3.37 -23.11 -13.80
C THR A 287 2.03 -22.83 -14.50
N SER A 288 1.64 -21.57 -14.60
CA SER A 288 0.41 -21.17 -15.29
C SER A 288 0.54 -21.33 -16.81
N ILE A 289 1.67 -20.95 -17.38
CA ILE A 289 1.96 -21.14 -18.83
C ILE A 289 1.92 -22.64 -19.18
N SER A 290 2.62 -23.48 -18.43
CA SER A 290 2.70 -24.92 -18.67
C SER A 290 1.30 -25.56 -18.72
N ARG A 291 0.41 -25.15 -17.81
CA ARG A 291 -0.98 -25.66 -17.78
C ARG A 291 -1.81 -25.27 -19.00
N HIS A 292 -1.54 -24.12 -19.62
CA HIS A 292 -2.27 -23.66 -20.80
C HIS A 292 -1.71 -24.29 -22.08
N ILE A 293 -0.41 -24.50 -22.17
CA ILE A 293 0.21 -25.17 -23.32
C ILE A 293 -0.22 -26.65 -23.38
N THR A 294 -0.18 -27.38 -22.26
CA THR A 294 -0.58 -28.79 -22.20
C THR A 294 -2.07 -28.99 -22.55
N LYS A 295 -2.95 -28.06 -22.20
CA LYS A 295 -4.38 -28.15 -22.60
C LYS A 295 -4.62 -27.97 -24.11
N ARG A 296 -3.75 -27.25 -24.82
CA ARG A 296 -3.86 -27.06 -26.28
C ARG A 296 -3.29 -28.24 -27.07
N SER A 297 -2.32 -28.99 -26.53
CA SER A 297 -1.80 -30.19 -27.18
C SER A 297 -2.70 -31.42 -27.03
N SER A 298 -3.74 -31.34 -26.21
CA SER A 298 -4.73 -32.40 -25.95
C SER A 298 -6.14 -32.11 -26.51
N SER A 299 -6.29 -31.02 -27.21
CA SER A 299 -7.48 -30.65 -28.00
C SER A 299 -7.12 -30.62 -29.49
#